data_bf9a2a40e4537a5fa9041b1c3accd25b
#
_entry.id   bf9a2a40e4537a5fa9041b1c3accd25b
#
_cell.length_a   1.000
_cell.length_b   1.000
_cell.length_c   1.000
_cell.angle_alpha   90.00
_cell.angle_beta   90.00
_cell.angle_gamma   90.00
#
_symmetry.space_group_name_H-M   'P 1'
#
loop_
_entity.id
_entity.type
_entity.pdbx_description
1 polymer ?
#
loop_
_entity_poly.entity_id
_entity_poly.type
_entity_poly.pdbx_seq_one_letter_code
_entity_poly.pdbx_strand_id
1 'polypeptide(L)'
;MTAFFADWVTRARRFAHGHPFALWYDRAYRLPFASIEASTGIDPRRADLVLSYLVGSGFLLAEDVRTPSRIRYEDLARVHTPELLESLQDPAAIAHAFAVHASDVVVDEVVQTIRIACGGTLDAAREALATRGPTMNLLGGFHHAGRARGGGFCIVNDIAVAVAALRSEGFKKRVVVLDLDAHPPDGTADCFAGDPSVWVGSLSGADWGKLEGVDETVLPRDCDDGSYLAALAGLLSRMPPAGLAFVLAGGDVLRHDRFGALALTLGGVRQRDLDVHRALAGVPAVWLPGGGYTADAWRALAGTGMVLARQTLAPIPERTDPLSTQFAKVARELTRDKLEGPFFITEADLLGELDRHATRSPRFLGYYTPEGIEYAMSRYGILQHLRRLGYGAFRVDTDREERGDRLRLFAQADGVEHLLIEAVLEKRKVGDEDVLYVHWLTLRHPRGRFSDERPRLPGQEEPGLGMAREAGQLFAQVAQRLSLAGIAFRPAWLHTAYAARFAMVFVDPNHQAHFEALLRDLADVPLVKLTRALADGHVTMNGERYTWEAGEMVYWLDRRVQARSAVEAEKERVRFALSA
;
A
#
# COMPACT_ATOMS: atom_id res chain seq x y z
N MET A 1 0.02 -15.30 24.03
CA MET A 1 -1.16 -16.20 24.17
C MET A 1 -2.21 -16.00 23.07
N THR A 2 -2.48 -14.77 22.60
CA THR A 2 -3.57 -14.48 21.64
C THR A 2 -3.32 -15.01 20.21
N ALA A 3 -2.10 -14.95 19.68
CA ALA A 3 -1.81 -15.43 18.33
C ALA A 3 -1.84 -16.95 18.21
N PHE A 4 -1.33 -17.67 19.22
CA PHE A 4 -1.39 -19.14 19.26
C PHE A 4 -2.84 -19.65 19.35
N PHE A 5 -3.69 -18.95 20.11
CA PHE A 5 -5.10 -19.29 20.24
C PHE A 5 -5.89 -19.03 18.95
N ALA A 6 -5.59 -17.92 18.25
CA ALA A 6 -6.19 -17.62 16.95
C ALA A 6 -5.80 -18.65 15.89
N ASP A 7 -4.55 -19.08 15.86
CA ASP A 7 -4.05 -20.11 14.95
C ASP A 7 -4.72 -21.47 15.25
N TRP A 8 -4.85 -21.83 16.51
CA TRP A 8 -5.55 -23.06 16.92
C TRP A 8 -7.03 -23.03 16.55
N VAL A 9 -7.74 -21.92 16.78
CA VAL A 9 -9.16 -21.77 16.39
C VAL A 9 -9.31 -21.88 14.88
N THR A 10 -8.42 -21.29 14.10
CA THR A 10 -8.44 -21.37 12.64
C THR A 10 -8.19 -22.80 12.16
N ARG A 11 -7.23 -23.52 12.76
CA ARG A 11 -6.97 -24.94 12.45
C ARG A 11 -8.13 -25.85 12.83
N ALA A 12 -8.77 -25.60 13.98
CA ALA A 12 -9.97 -26.34 14.40
C ALA A 12 -11.15 -26.11 13.43
N ARG A 13 -11.36 -24.86 12.97
CA ARG A 13 -12.37 -24.53 11.95
C ARG A 13 -12.05 -25.19 10.61
N ARG A 14 -10.79 -25.21 10.22
CA ARG A 14 -10.31 -25.87 8.99
C ARG A 14 -10.57 -27.39 9.02
N PHE A 15 -10.33 -28.01 10.17
CA PHE A 15 -10.66 -29.43 10.37
C PHE A 15 -12.16 -29.69 10.23
N ALA A 16 -13.00 -28.74 10.70
CA ALA A 16 -14.46 -28.88 10.63
C ALA A 16 -15.07 -28.50 9.26
N HIS A 17 -14.46 -27.54 8.51
CA HIS A 17 -15.09 -26.91 7.33
C HIS A 17 -14.20 -26.92 6.06
N GLY A 18 -13.01 -27.52 6.09
CA GLY A 18 -12.07 -27.57 4.96
C GLY A 18 -11.29 -26.25 4.74
N HIS A 19 -10.54 -26.21 3.62
CA HIS A 19 -9.80 -25.00 3.21
C HIS A 19 -10.78 -23.97 2.66
N PRO A 20 -10.70 -22.68 3.09
CA PRO A 20 -11.64 -21.69 2.62
C PRO A 20 -11.39 -21.33 1.14
N PHE A 21 -10.16 -20.96 0.79
CA PHE A 21 -9.69 -20.69 -0.58
C PHE A 21 -8.17 -20.56 -0.59
N ALA A 22 -7.54 -20.65 -1.77
CA ALA A 22 -6.12 -20.38 -1.95
C ALA A 22 -5.89 -18.92 -2.41
N LEU A 23 -4.86 -18.27 -1.85
CA LEU A 23 -4.53 -16.88 -2.12
C LEU A 23 -3.12 -16.78 -2.69
N TRP A 24 -2.96 -16.11 -3.85
CA TRP A 24 -1.67 -15.85 -4.47
C TRP A 24 -1.14 -14.49 -4.07
N TYR A 25 0.11 -14.50 -3.61
CA TYR A 25 0.83 -13.31 -3.21
C TYR A 25 2.33 -13.47 -3.38
N ASP A 26 2.97 -12.43 -3.89
CA ASP A 26 4.42 -12.24 -3.88
C ASP A 26 4.78 -10.83 -3.40
N ARG A 27 5.97 -10.68 -2.81
CA ARG A 27 6.47 -9.36 -2.41
C ARG A 27 6.70 -8.42 -3.60
N ALA A 28 6.91 -8.97 -4.79
CA ALA A 28 6.98 -8.22 -6.03
C ALA A 28 5.64 -7.56 -6.42
N TYR A 29 4.52 -7.90 -5.75
CA TYR A 29 3.22 -7.24 -5.98
C TYR A 29 3.17 -5.78 -5.53
N ARG A 30 4.19 -5.28 -4.85
CA ARG A 30 4.40 -3.85 -4.69
C ARG A 30 4.81 -3.27 -6.03
N LEU A 31 3.97 -2.42 -6.61
CA LEU A 31 4.32 -1.72 -7.84
C LEU A 31 5.60 -0.89 -7.61
N PRO A 32 6.64 -1.07 -8.44
CA PRO A 32 7.97 -0.51 -8.18
C PRO A 32 8.11 0.95 -8.66
N PHE A 33 7.12 1.78 -8.36
CA PHE A 33 7.15 3.21 -8.67
C PHE A 33 7.14 4.03 -7.39
N ALA A 34 8.13 4.89 -7.18
CA ALA A 34 8.23 5.72 -6.00
C ALA A 34 7.10 6.77 -5.91
N SER A 35 6.60 7.23 -7.04
CA SER A 35 5.60 8.30 -7.13
C SER A 35 4.15 7.81 -7.23
N ILE A 36 3.89 6.52 -7.42
CA ILE A 36 2.55 6.02 -7.77
C ILE A 36 1.46 6.37 -6.74
N GLU A 37 1.77 6.32 -5.45
CA GLU A 37 0.81 6.67 -4.41
C GLU A 37 0.43 8.16 -4.48
N ALA A 38 1.41 9.04 -4.73
CA ALA A 38 1.18 10.48 -4.82
C ALA A 38 0.46 10.86 -6.12
N SER A 39 0.83 10.26 -7.25
CA SER A 39 0.25 10.58 -8.56
C SER A 39 -1.14 9.99 -8.74
N THR A 40 -1.37 8.76 -8.30
CA THR A 40 -2.60 8.01 -8.59
C THR A 40 -3.48 7.72 -7.37
N GLY A 41 -2.90 7.70 -6.16
CA GLY A 41 -3.57 7.21 -4.94
C GLY A 41 -3.47 5.68 -4.77
N ILE A 42 -2.81 4.96 -5.66
CA ILE A 42 -2.54 3.52 -5.48
C ILE A 42 -1.55 3.34 -4.33
N ASP A 43 -1.97 2.68 -3.24
CA ASP A 43 -1.03 2.25 -2.21
C ASP A 43 -0.25 1.02 -2.72
N PRO A 44 1.06 1.14 -2.99
CA PRO A 44 1.86 0.03 -3.51
C PRO A 44 1.93 -1.16 -2.54
N ARG A 45 1.54 -0.97 -1.27
CA ARG A 45 1.48 -2.01 -0.23
C ARG A 45 0.11 -2.67 -0.12
N ARG A 46 -0.86 -2.33 -0.97
CA ARG A 46 -2.24 -2.83 -0.89
C ARG A 46 -2.29 -4.35 -0.70
N ALA A 47 -1.53 -5.10 -1.49
CA ALA A 47 -1.45 -6.56 -1.38
C ALA A 47 -0.87 -7.02 -0.02
N ASP A 48 0.19 -6.37 0.48
CA ASP A 48 0.79 -6.67 1.80
C ASP A 48 -0.21 -6.43 2.94
N LEU A 49 -0.97 -5.33 2.88
CA LEU A 49 -1.94 -4.97 3.90
C LEU A 49 -3.08 -5.99 3.96
N VAL A 50 -3.59 -6.40 2.79
CA VAL A 50 -4.63 -7.43 2.68
C VAL A 50 -4.14 -8.77 3.25
N LEU A 51 -2.98 -9.24 2.81
CA LEU A 51 -2.37 -10.47 3.31
C LEU A 51 -2.19 -10.43 4.83
N SER A 52 -1.57 -9.35 5.33
CA SER A 52 -1.31 -9.18 6.77
C SER A 52 -2.59 -9.20 7.59
N TYR A 53 -3.65 -8.57 7.07
CA TYR A 53 -4.94 -8.57 7.73
C TYR A 53 -5.60 -9.95 7.74
N LEU A 54 -5.69 -10.61 6.58
CA LEU A 54 -6.38 -11.91 6.47
C LEU A 54 -5.69 -13.00 7.30
N VAL A 55 -4.36 -13.06 7.28
CA VAL A 55 -3.59 -14.01 8.08
C VAL A 55 -3.57 -13.60 9.56
N GLY A 56 -3.31 -12.33 9.85
CA GLY A 56 -3.24 -11.82 11.23
C GLY A 56 -4.56 -11.91 11.99
N SER A 57 -5.70 -11.80 11.30
CA SER A 57 -7.05 -11.95 11.86
C SER A 57 -7.58 -13.40 11.77
N GLY A 58 -6.77 -14.33 11.29
CA GLY A 58 -7.10 -15.75 11.24
C GLY A 58 -8.16 -16.13 10.20
N PHE A 59 -8.39 -15.32 9.17
CA PHE A 59 -9.22 -15.71 8.03
C PHE A 59 -8.53 -16.75 7.16
N LEU A 60 -7.21 -16.63 7.01
CA LEU A 60 -6.32 -17.56 6.31
C LEU A 60 -5.19 -18.01 7.22
N LEU A 61 -4.60 -19.15 6.93
CA LEU A 61 -3.32 -19.60 7.47
C LEU A 61 -2.21 -19.29 6.46
N ALA A 62 -0.95 -19.28 6.92
CA ALA A 62 0.20 -19.06 6.03
C ALA A 62 0.27 -20.11 4.90
N GLU A 63 -0.19 -21.33 5.17
CA GLU A 63 -0.25 -22.44 4.22
C GLU A 63 -1.35 -22.29 3.15
N ASP A 64 -2.27 -21.34 3.27
CA ASP A 64 -3.26 -21.01 2.22
C ASP A 64 -2.67 -20.03 1.20
N VAL A 65 -1.53 -19.41 1.55
CA VAL A 65 -0.85 -18.45 0.69
C VAL A 65 0.09 -19.18 -0.27
N ARG A 66 -0.11 -18.94 -1.55
CA ARG A 66 0.67 -19.52 -2.65
C ARG A 66 1.60 -18.49 -3.25
N THR A 67 2.80 -18.92 -3.67
CA THR A 67 3.71 -18.10 -4.45
C THR A 67 3.38 -18.25 -5.93
N PRO A 68 3.10 -17.15 -6.65
CA PRO A 68 2.79 -17.20 -8.08
C PRO A 68 4.00 -17.59 -8.91
N SER A 69 3.76 -18.33 -9.99
CA SER A 69 4.75 -18.53 -11.04
C SER A 69 4.91 -17.27 -11.89
N ARG A 70 5.97 -17.20 -12.69
CA ARG A 70 6.14 -16.13 -13.69
C ARG A 70 5.57 -16.58 -15.01
N ILE A 71 4.61 -15.82 -15.59
CA ILE A 71 4.08 -16.10 -16.92
C ILE A 71 5.20 -16.08 -17.98
N ARG A 72 5.13 -16.95 -18.97
CA ARG A 72 6.08 -17.00 -20.08
C ARG A 72 5.73 -15.96 -21.13
N TYR A 73 6.73 -15.49 -21.87
CA TYR A 73 6.50 -14.55 -22.98
C TYR A 73 5.62 -15.16 -24.08
N GLU A 74 5.75 -16.47 -24.34
CA GLU A 74 4.90 -17.16 -25.31
C GLU A 74 3.42 -17.11 -24.92
N ASP A 75 3.09 -17.12 -23.64
CA ASP A 75 1.70 -17.02 -23.18
C ASP A 75 1.18 -15.57 -23.32
N LEU A 76 2.02 -14.55 -23.10
CA LEU A 76 1.68 -13.15 -23.41
C LEU A 76 1.44 -12.96 -24.92
N ALA A 77 2.29 -13.53 -25.76
CA ALA A 77 2.19 -13.44 -27.22
C ALA A 77 0.98 -14.16 -27.82
N ARG A 78 0.25 -14.99 -27.04
CA ARG A 78 -1.04 -15.57 -27.47
C ARG A 78 -2.15 -14.53 -27.57
N VAL A 79 -1.99 -13.41 -26.88
CA VAL A 79 -3.02 -12.35 -26.76
C VAL A 79 -2.53 -11.04 -27.34
N HIS A 80 -1.34 -10.61 -26.95
CA HIS A 80 -0.80 -9.29 -27.24
C HIS A 80 0.05 -9.30 -28.50
N THR A 81 -0.02 -8.20 -29.26
CA THR A 81 0.78 -8.03 -30.48
C THR A 81 2.27 -7.89 -30.15
N PRO A 82 3.16 -8.23 -31.10
CA PRO A 82 4.60 -8.05 -30.91
C PRO A 82 4.96 -6.59 -30.56
N GLU A 83 4.30 -5.62 -31.22
CA GLU A 83 4.56 -4.18 -31.02
C GLU A 83 4.25 -3.74 -29.57
N LEU A 84 3.14 -4.23 -28.99
CA LEU A 84 2.85 -3.97 -27.58
C LEU A 84 3.92 -4.59 -26.67
N LEU A 85 4.30 -5.86 -26.92
CA LEU A 85 5.29 -6.54 -26.09
C LEU A 85 6.68 -5.90 -26.20
N GLU A 86 7.06 -5.39 -27.38
CA GLU A 86 8.30 -4.62 -27.57
C GLU A 86 8.26 -3.28 -26.83
N SER A 87 7.11 -2.60 -26.82
CA SER A 87 6.95 -1.32 -26.12
C SER A 87 7.14 -1.44 -24.58
N LEU A 88 7.03 -2.64 -24.00
CA LEU A 88 7.32 -2.86 -22.59
C LEU A 88 8.81 -2.71 -22.22
N GLN A 89 9.70 -2.54 -23.20
CA GLN A 89 11.11 -2.19 -22.99
C GLN A 89 11.32 -0.67 -22.90
N ASP A 90 10.34 0.13 -23.29
CA ASP A 90 10.40 1.58 -23.25
C ASP A 90 9.86 2.12 -21.90
N PRO A 91 10.71 2.75 -21.06
CA PRO A 91 10.25 3.35 -19.82
C PRO A 91 9.18 4.44 -20.03
N ALA A 92 9.17 5.13 -21.18
CA ALA A 92 8.17 6.14 -21.49
C ALA A 92 6.79 5.52 -21.75
N ALA A 93 6.71 4.39 -22.44
CA ALA A 93 5.44 3.67 -22.65
C ALA A 93 4.85 3.15 -21.34
N ILE A 94 5.68 2.58 -20.45
CA ILE A 94 5.26 2.13 -19.12
C ILE A 94 4.81 3.33 -18.27
N ALA A 95 5.59 4.41 -18.26
CA ALA A 95 5.29 5.62 -17.50
C ALA A 95 3.93 6.23 -17.91
N HIS A 96 3.66 6.27 -19.20
CA HIS A 96 2.38 6.72 -19.74
C HIS A 96 1.21 5.85 -19.23
N ALA A 97 1.35 4.53 -19.27
CA ALA A 97 0.32 3.60 -18.84
C ALA A 97 0.00 3.73 -17.33
N PHE A 98 1.01 4.02 -16.50
CA PHE A 98 0.87 4.14 -15.05
C PHE A 98 0.72 5.58 -14.54
N ALA A 99 0.66 6.57 -15.42
CA ALA A 99 0.60 7.99 -15.06
C ALA A 99 1.71 8.41 -14.06
N VAL A 100 2.95 7.93 -14.30
CA VAL A 100 4.15 8.24 -13.52
C VAL A 100 5.20 8.87 -14.42
N HIS A 101 6.30 9.35 -13.86
CA HIS A 101 7.40 9.89 -14.66
C HIS A 101 8.30 8.76 -15.17
N ALA A 102 8.80 8.86 -16.42
CA ALA A 102 9.66 7.83 -17.02
C ALA A 102 10.95 7.55 -16.20
N SER A 103 11.47 8.55 -15.49
CA SER A 103 12.60 8.36 -14.57
C SER A 103 12.29 7.50 -13.34
N ASP A 104 11.02 7.29 -13.01
CA ASP A 104 10.59 6.44 -11.88
C ASP A 104 10.41 4.97 -12.33
N VAL A 105 10.58 4.70 -13.62
CA VAL A 105 10.37 3.38 -14.21
C VAL A 105 11.69 2.60 -14.25
N VAL A 106 11.76 1.52 -13.48
CA VAL A 106 12.79 0.48 -13.64
C VAL A 106 12.13 -0.65 -14.43
N VAL A 107 12.35 -0.66 -15.75
CA VAL A 107 11.65 -1.53 -16.71
C VAL A 107 11.62 -2.99 -16.27
N ASP A 108 12.78 -3.56 -15.94
CA ASP A 108 12.89 -4.97 -15.54
C ASP A 108 12.05 -5.31 -14.31
N GLU A 109 12.02 -4.42 -13.32
CA GLU A 109 11.23 -4.62 -12.08
C GLU A 109 9.73 -4.56 -12.36
N VAL A 110 9.29 -3.61 -13.21
CA VAL A 110 7.87 -3.49 -13.61
C VAL A 110 7.44 -4.70 -14.40
N VAL A 111 8.18 -5.05 -15.43
CA VAL A 111 7.86 -6.21 -16.31
C VAL A 111 7.88 -7.51 -15.50
N GLN A 112 8.84 -7.66 -14.58
CA GLN A 112 8.87 -8.81 -13.69
C GLN A 112 7.64 -8.86 -12.79
N THR A 113 7.26 -7.74 -12.15
CA THR A 113 6.07 -7.64 -11.29
C THR A 113 4.82 -8.04 -12.05
N ILE A 114 4.60 -7.49 -13.24
CA ILE A 114 3.43 -7.78 -14.07
C ILE A 114 3.41 -9.25 -14.53
N ARG A 115 4.57 -9.80 -14.93
CA ARG A 115 4.66 -11.21 -15.31
C ARG A 115 4.37 -12.16 -14.15
N ILE A 116 4.76 -11.82 -12.93
CA ILE A 116 4.43 -12.58 -11.71
C ILE A 116 2.92 -12.45 -11.42
N ALA A 117 2.32 -11.27 -11.60
CA ALA A 117 0.90 -11.06 -11.43
C ALA A 117 0.07 -11.89 -12.43
N CYS A 118 0.42 -11.87 -13.71
CA CYS A 118 -0.23 -12.69 -14.74
C CYS A 118 -0.08 -14.20 -14.46
N GLY A 119 1.11 -14.62 -14.01
CA GLY A 119 1.35 -16.01 -13.58
C GLY A 119 0.47 -16.39 -12.41
N GLY A 120 0.31 -15.50 -11.43
CA GLY A 120 -0.60 -15.67 -10.28
C GLY A 120 -2.06 -15.84 -10.71
N THR A 121 -2.52 -15.07 -11.70
CA THR A 121 -3.89 -15.21 -12.25
C THR A 121 -4.09 -16.55 -12.94
N LEU A 122 -3.10 -17.01 -13.73
CA LEU A 122 -3.15 -18.33 -14.38
C LEU A 122 -3.09 -19.47 -13.35
N ASP A 123 -2.19 -19.41 -12.37
CA ASP A 123 -2.06 -20.43 -11.34
C ASP A 123 -3.33 -20.50 -10.45
N ALA A 124 -3.92 -19.34 -10.14
CA ALA A 124 -5.20 -19.25 -9.44
C ALA A 124 -6.33 -19.90 -10.25
N ALA A 125 -6.35 -19.73 -11.57
CA ALA A 125 -7.34 -20.34 -12.45
C ALA A 125 -7.18 -21.87 -12.52
N ARG A 126 -5.95 -22.37 -12.59
CA ARG A 126 -5.67 -23.83 -12.54
C ARG A 126 -6.13 -24.45 -11.22
N GLU A 127 -5.81 -23.79 -10.09
CA GLU A 127 -6.24 -24.26 -8.77
C GLU A 127 -7.77 -24.21 -8.62
N ALA A 128 -8.42 -23.12 -9.09
CA ALA A 128 -9.86 -23.01 -9.07
C ALA A 128 -10.53 -24.16 -9.85
N LEU A 129 -10.00 -24.51 -11.03
CA LEU A 129 -10.46 -25.64 -11.83
C LEU A 129 -10.25 -26.99 -11.13
N ALA A 130 -9.11 -27.17 -10.46
CA ALA A 130 -8.77 -28.40 -9.74
C ALA A 130 -9.63 -28.58 -8.50
N THR A 131 -9.83 -27.54 -7.71
CA THR A 131 -10.57 -27.59 -6.43
C THR A 131 -12.09 -27.38 -6.61
N ARG A 132 -12.51 -26.83 -7.74
CA ARG A 132 -13.88 -26.38 -8.03
C ARG A 132 -14.38 -25.34 -7.02
N GLY A 133 -13.48 -24.50 -6.54
CA GLY A 133 -13.72 -23.47 -5.53
C GLY A 133 -13.20 -22.10 -5.92
N PRO A 134 -13.41 -21.11 -5.05
CA PRO A 134 -12.84 -19.77 -5.24
C PRO A 134 -11.34 -19.77 -4.98
N THR A 135 -10.65 -18.89 -5.69
CA THR A 135 -9.25 -18.53 -5.49
C THR A 135 -9.10 -17.03 -5.59
N MET A 136 -8.02 -16.47 -5.08
CA MET A 136 -7.78 -15.02 -5.12
C MET A 136 -6.33 -14.73 -5.45
N ASN A 137 -6.09 -13.81 -6.39
CA ASN A 137 -4.76 -13.26 -6.66
C ASN A 137 -4.74 -11.78 -6.21
N LEU A 138 -3.73 -11.38 -5.43
CA LEU A 138 -3.69 -10.02 -4.85
C LEU A 138 -3.13 -8.94 -5.78
N LEU A 139 -2.71 -9.31 -7.00
CA LEU A 139 -2.37 -8.36 -8.07
C LEU A 139 -2.81 -8.96 -9.41
N GLY A 140 -3.61 -8.21 -10.17
CA GLY A 140 -4.21 -8.62 -11.43
C GLY A 140 -5.49 -7.85 -11.69
N GLY A 141 -6.27 -8.28 -12.70
CA GLY A 141 -7.45 -7.56 -13.15
C GLY A 141 -7.09 -6.39 -14.06
N PHE A 142 -6.10 -6.58 -14.92
CA PHE A 142 -5.58 -5.55 -15.81
C PHE A 142 -6.47 -5.36 -17.05
N HIS A 143 -7.72 -4.98 -16.82
CA HIS A 143 -8.83 -5.00 -17.77
C HIS A 143 -8.76 -3.91 -18.88
N HIS A 144 -7.92 -2.86 -18.69
CA HIS A 144 -7.75 -1.82 -19.72
C HIS A 144 -6.70 -2.15 -20.78
N ALA A 145 -5.85 -3.16 -20.57
CA ALA A 145 -4.90 -3.57 -21.59
C ALA A 145 -5.62 -4.37 -22.69
N GLY A 146 -5.64 -3.83 -23.90
CA GLY A 146 -6.11 -4.49 -25.11
C GLY A 146 -5.03 -5.32 -25.77
N ARG A 147 -5.34 -5.85 -26.99
CA ARG A 147 -4.40 -6.68 -27.76
C ARG A 147 -3.14 -5.91 -28.18
N ALA A 148 -3.29 -4.66 -28.59
CA ALA A 148 -2.22 -3.82 -29.16
C ALA A 148 -1.91 -2.56 -28.35
N ARG A 149 -2.55 -2.35 -27.19
CA ARG A 149 -2.39 -1.13 -26.40
C ARG A 149 -2.43 -1.41 -24.91
N GLY A 150 -1.60 -0.69 -24.15
CA GLY A 150 -1.71 -0.55 -22.70
C GLY A 150 -2.34 0.79 -22.33
N GLY A 151 -2.81 0.93 -21.09
CA GLY A 151 -3.40 2.15 -20.55
C GLY A 151 -4.14 1.87 -19.24
N GLY A 152 -4.62 2.90 -18.53
CA GLY A 152 -5.41 2.73 -17.33
C GLY A 152 -4.72 1.86 -16.25
N PHE A 153 -3.42 2.05 -16.04
CA PHE A 153 -2.56 1.27 -15.14
C PHE A 153 -2.37 -0.20 -15.54
N CYS A 154 -2.70 -0.57 -16.79
CA CYS A 154 -2.62 -1.91 -17.33
C CYS A 154 -1.70 -1.93 -18.55
N ILE A 155 -0.67 -2.79 -18.57
CA ILE A 155 0.22 -2.95 -19.72
C ILE A 155 0.05 -4.29 -20.45
N VAL A 156 -0.57 -5.28 -19.81
CA VAL A 156 -1.02 -6.55 -20.40
C VAL A 156 -2.32 -6.97 -19.72
N ASN A 157 -3.15 -7.78 -20.40
CA ASN A 157 -4.41 -8.28 -19.86
C ASN A 157 -4.21 -9.69 -19.28
N ASP A 158 -4.10 -9.78 -17.96
CA ASP A 158 -3.81 -11.04 -17.27
C ASP A 158 -4.93 -12.07 -17.38
N ILE A 159 -6.20 -11.64 -17.48
CA ILE A 159 -7.37 -12.52 -17.66
C ILE A 159 -7.32 -13.14 -19.05
N ALA A 160 -7.14 -12.34 -20.09
CA ALA A 160 -7.08 -12.84 -21.45
C ALA A 160 -5.90 -13.79 -21.64
N VAL A 161 -4.72 -13.46 -21.08
CA VAL A 161 -3.53 -14.33 -21.09
C VAL A 161 -3.80 -15.65 -20.37
N ALA A 162 -4.44 -15.62 -19.19
CA ALA A 162 -4.79 -16.83 -18.44
C ALA A 162 -5.76 -17.72 -19.23
N VAL A 163 -6.78 -17.13 -19.86
CA VAL A 163 -7.75 -17.86 -20.70
C VAL A 163 -7.05 -18.46 -21.91
N ALA A 164 -6.20 -17.71 -22.63
CA ALA A 164 -5.48 -18.21 -23.79
C ALA A 164 -4.50 -19.35 -23.44
N ALA A 165 -3.81 -19.26 -22.29
CA ALA A 165 -2.96 -20.34 -21.79
C ALA A 165 -3.79 -21.60 -21.47
N LEU A 166 -4.89 -21.46 -20.73
CA LEU A 166 -5.79 -22.59 -20.43
C LEU A 166 -6.39 -23.22 -21.69
N ARG A 167 -6.72 -22.42 -22.71
CA ARG A 167 -7.16 -22.94 -24.03
C ARG A 167 -6.07 -23.79 -24.67
N SER A 168 -4.81 -23.36 -24.62
CA SER A 168 -3.69 -24.16 -25.13
C SER A 168 -3.45 -25.45 -24.34
N GLU A 169 -3.89 -25.51 -23.09
CA GLU A 169 -3.87 -26.70 -22.21
C GLU A 169 -5.11 -27.61 -22.42
N GLY A 170 -6.02 -27.22 -23.32
CA GLY A 170 -7.19 -28.03 -23.67
C GLY A 170 -8.49 -27.66 -22.94
N PHE A 171 -8.53 -26.56 -22.16
CA PHE A 171 -9.77 -26.09 -21.54
C PHE A 171 -10.72 -25.51 -22.61
N LYS A 172 -11.94 -26.05 -22.74
CA LYS A 172 -12.91 -25.71 -23.79
C LYS A 172 -14.24 -25.16 -23.28
N LYS A 173 -14.44 -25.13 -21.95
CA LYS A 173 -15.72 -24.67 -21.38
C LYS A 173 -15.82 -23.14 -21.48
N ARG A 174 -17.06 -22.64 -21.37
CA ARG A 174 -17.33 -21.19 -21.34
C ARG A 174 -16.62 -20.54 -20.14
N VAL A 175 -16.06 -19.35 -20.38
CA VAL A 175 -15.53 -18.45 -19.39
C VAL A 175 -16.50 -17.31 -19.17
N VAL A 176 -16.68 -16.91 -17.93
CA VAL A 176 -17.37 -15.67 -17.52
C VAL A 176 -16.33 -14.73 -16.96
N VAL A 177 -16.32 -13.49 -17.42
CA VAL A 177 -15.60 -12.36 -16.79
C VAL A 177 -16.66 -11.45 -16.23
N LEU A 178 -16.73 -11.33 -14.90
CA LEU A 178 -17.61 -10.43 -14.19
C LEU A 178 -16.78 -9.25 -13.70
N ASP A 179 -16.86 -8.14 -14.42
CA ASP A 179 -16.10 -6.94 -14.16
C ASP A 179 -16.92 -5.98 -13.31
N LEU A 180 -16.51 -5.79 -12.08
CA LEU A 180 -17.15 -4.94 -11.07
C LEU A 180 -16.22 -3.80 -10.63
N ASP A 181 -15.29 -3.42 -11.50
CA ASP A 181 -14.51 -2.18 -11.44
C ASP A 181 -15.40 -1.00 -11.81
N ALA A 182 -15.07 0.21 -11.36
CA ALA A 182 -15.86 1.40 -11.68
C ALA A 182 -15.73 1.83 -13.16
N HIS A 183 -14.77 1.27 -13.90
CA HIS A 183 -14.49 1.61 -15.30
C HIS A 183 -14.92 0.50 -16.26
N PRO A 184 -15.32 0.87 -17.49
CA PRO A 184 -15.64 -0.10 -18.52
C PRO A 184 -14.44 -0.99 -18.89
N PRO A 185 -14.64 -2.31 -19.13
CA PRO A 185 -13.56 -3.27 -19.44
C PRO A 185 -13.15 -3.22 -20.92
N ASP A 186 -12.71 -2.07 -21.41
CA ASP A 186 -12.43 -1.81 -22.82
C ASP A 186 -11.31 -2.69 -23.38
N GLY A 187 -10.26 -2.93 -22.61
CA GLY A 187 -9.18 -3.81 -23.03
C GLY A 187 -9.59 -5.28 -23.01
N THR A 188 -10.40 -5.71 -22.03
CA THR A 188 -10.94 -7.07 -21.96
C THR A 188 -11.89 -7.31 -23.14
N ALA A 189 -12.75 -6.34 -23.49
CA ALA A 189 -13.61 -6.39 -24.67
C ALA A 189 -12.79 -6.57 -25.96
N ASP A 190 -11.71 -5.80 -26.13
CA ASP A 190 -10.80 -5.91 -27.28
C ASP A 190 -10.12 -7.29 -27.35
N CYS A 191 -9.65 -7.81 -26.21
CA CYS A 191 -8.99 -9.12 -26.18
C CYS A 191 -9.91 -10.27 -26.55
N PHE A 192 -11.20 -10.22 -26.17
CA PHE A 192 -12.19 -11.27 -26.43
C PHE A 192 -13.13 -10.97 -27.59
N ALA A 193 -12.86 -9.93 -28.37
CA ALA A 193 -13.66 -9.57 -29.53
C ALA A 193 -13.89 -10.78 -30.45
N GLY A 194 -15.17 -11.10 -30.70
CA GLY A 194 -15.57 -12.22 -31.57
C GLY A 194 -15.43 -13.62 -30.96
N ASP A 195 -15.09 -13.78 -29.67
CA ASP A 195 -15.06 -15.10 -29.00
C ASP A 195 -16.39 -15.41 -28.27
N PRO A 196 -17.30 -16.22 -28.83
CA PRO A 196 -18.59 -16.54 -28.21
C PRO A 196 -18.44 -17.47 -26.98
N SER A 197 -17.27 -18.01 -26.73
CA SER A 197 -16.99 -18.87 -25.58
C SER A 197 -16.65 -18.08 -24.31
N VAL A 198 -16.52 -16.75 -24.42
CA VAL A 198 -16.31 -15.83 -23.29
C VAL A 198 -17.50 -14.88 -23.20
N TRP A 199 -18.08 -14.75 -22.03
CA TRP A 199 -19.07 -13.73 -21.71
C TRP A 199 -18.46 -12.72 -20.76
N VAL A 200 -18.57 -11.44 -21.08
CA VAL A 200 -18.11 -10.35 -20.23
C VAL A 200 -19.32 -9.57 -19.76
N GLY A 201 -19.53 -9.53 -18.45
CA GLY A 201 -20.56 -8.70 -17.82
C GLY A 201 -19.93 -7.61 -16.97
N SER A 202 -20.44 -6.37 -17.07
CA SER A 202 -19.85 -5.22 -16.40
C SER A 202 -20.89 -4.33 -15.73
N LEU A 203 -20.55 -3.79 -14.55
CA LEU A 203 -21.21 -2.65 -13.91
C LEU A 203 -20.21 -1.52 -13.78
N SER A 204 -20.30 -0.50 -14.61
CA SER A 204 -19.40 0.64 -14.62
C SER A 204 -20.08 1.94 -14.17
N GLY A 205 -19.31 2.89 -13.66
CA GLY A 205 -19.73 4.26 -13.33
C GLY A 205 -19.35 5.29 -14.39
N ALA A 206 -18.77 4.84 -15.51
CA ALA A 206 -18.31 5.69 -16.60
C ALA A 206 -18.90 5.23 -17.93
N ASP A 207 -19.42 6.18 -18.72
CA ASP A 207 -19.94 5.91 -20.07
C ASP A 207 -18.86 6.22 -21.10
N TRP A 208 -18.21 5.16 -21.65
CA TRP A 208 -17.24 5.27 -22.75
C TRP A 208 -17.83 4.85 -24.09
N GLY A 209 -19.16 4.77 -24.16
CA GLY A 209 -19.87 4.24 -25.30
C GLY A 209 -19.99 2.71 -25.26
N LYS A 210 -20.74 2.18 -26.20
CA LYS A 210 -21.04 0.73 -26.25
C LYS A 210 -19.78 -0.09 -26.56
N LEU A 211 -19.41 -0.99 -25.67
CA LEU A 211 -18.38 -1.99 -25.88
C LEU A 211 -18.99 -3.24 -26.58
N GLU A 212 -18.41 -3.64 -27.70
CA GLU A 212 -18.87 -4.83 -28.41
C GLU A 212 -18.56 -6.10 -27.60
N GLY A 213 -19.53 -7.01 -27.51
CA GLY A 213 -19.39 -8.27 -26.79
C GLY A 213 -19.46 -8.16 -25.27
N VAL A 214 -19.77 -6.99 -24.70
CA VAL A 214 -19.92 -6.76 -23.26
C VAL A 214 -21.40 -6.55 -22.91
N ASP A 215 -21.91 -7.30 -21.93
CA ASP A 215 -23.20 -7.05 -21.27
C ASP A 215 -22.98 -6.02 -20.16
N GLU A 216 -22.94 -4.74 -20.55
CA GLU A 216 -22.62 -3.64 -19.67
C GLU A 216 -23.89 -2.94 -19.17
N THR A 217 -23.86 -2.56 -17.89
CA THR A 217 -24.81 -1.63 -17.29
C THR A 217 -24.04 -0.44 -16.73
N VAL A 218 -24.20 0.73 -17.36
CA VAL A 218 -23.61 1.99 -16.88
C VAL A 218 -24.50 2.56 -15.78
N LEU A 219 -23.90 2.82 -14.63
CA LEU A 219 -24.58 3.34 -13.45
C LEU A 219 -24.42 4.87 -13.34
N PRO A 220 -25.40 5.58 -12.80
CA PRO A 220 -25.28 7.03 -12.61
C PRO A 220 -24.16 7.36 -11.60
N ARG A 221 -23.59 8.56 -11.74
CA ARG A 221 -22.65 9.10 -10.77
C ARG A 221 -23.27 9.06 -9.36
N ASP A 222 -22.43 8.80 -8.37
CA ASP A 222 -22.81 8.68 -6.95
C ASP A 222 -23.87 7.58 -6.67
N CYS A 223 -23.97 6.57 -7.54
CA CYS A 223 -24.79 5.38 -7.32
C CYS A 223 -24.45 4.73 -5.97
N ASP A 224 -25.45 4.60 -5.10
CA ASP A 224 -25.32 4.08 -3.75
C ASP A 224 -25.38 2.53 -3.69
N ASP A 225 -25.20 1.97 -2.49
CA ASP A 225 -25.23 0.52 -2.25
C ASP A 225 -26.53 -0.13 -2.77
N GLY A 226 -27.69 0.46 -2.49
CA GLY A 226 -28.98 -0.13 -2.85
C GLY A 226 -29.18 -0.21 -4.36
N SER A 227 -28.93 0.89 -5.05
CA SER A 227 -29.04 1.00 -6.52
C SER A 227 -28.05 0.09 -7.23
N TYR A 228 -26.80 0.05 -6.73
CA TYR A 228 -25.77 -0.82 -7.27
C TYR A 228 -26.12 -2.32 -7.12
N LEU A 229 -26.55 -2.74 -5.93
CA LEU A 229 -26.91 -4.14 -5.66
C LEU A 229 -28.13 -4.59 -6.47
N ALA A 230 -29.08 -3.70 -6.72
CA ALA A 230 -30.22 -3.99 -7.60
C ALA A 230 -29.75 -4.20 -9.07
N ALA A 231 -28.85 -3.37 -9.57
CA ALA A 231 -28.26 -3.54 -10.90
C ALA A 231 -27.41 -4.83 -10.99
N LEU A 232 -26.66 -5.16 -9.93
CA LEU A 232 -25.89 -6.40 -9.84
C LEU A 232 -26.80 -7.63 -9.92
N ALA A 233 -27.91 -7.64 -9.21
CA ALA A 233 -28.87 -8.74 -9.28
C ALA A 233 -29.39 -8.95 -10.71
N GLY A 234 -29.66 -7.84 -11.43
CA GLY A 234 -30.01 -7.87 -12.84
C GLY A 234 -28.92 -8.45 -13.74
N LEU A 235 -27.64 -8.05 -13.56
CA LEU A 235 -26.52 -8.57 -14.31
C LEU A 235 -26.31 -10.07 -14.04
N LEU A 236 -26.32 -10.48 -12.77
CA LEU A 236 -26.17 -11.89 -12.37
C LEU A 236 -27.27 -12.78 -12.93
N SER A 237 -28.50 -12.27 -13.08
CA SER A 237 -29.61 -13.03 -13.68
C SER A 237 -29.41 -13.34 -15.18
N ARG A 238 -28.59 -12.53 -15.87
CA ARG A 238 -28.24 -12.72 -17.29
C ARG A 238 -26.96 -13.54 -17.50
N MET A 239 -26.21 -13.78 -16.43
CA MET A 239 -24.94 -14.53 -16.49
C MET A 239 -25.17 -15.97 -16.95
N PRO A 240 -24.51 -16.42 -18.03
CA PRO A 240 -24.67 -17.78 -18.53
C PRO A 240 -23.92 -18.80 -17.66
N PRO A 241 -24.28 -20.09 -17.72
CA PRO A 241 -23.50 -21.16 -17.09
C PRO A 241 -22.05 -21.15 -17.56
N ALA A 242 -21.10 -21.25 -16.64
CA ALA A 242 -19.68 -21.17 -16.88
C ALA A 242 -18.90 -22.39 -16.36
N GLY A 243 -17.79 -22.70 -17.01
CA GLY A 243 -16.81 -23.67 -16.52
C GLY A 243 -15.68 -23.03 -15.71
N LEU A 244 -15.53 -21.71 -15.81
CA LEU A 244 -14.59 -20.88 -15.05
C LEU A 244 -15.11 -19.45 -15.04
N ALA A 245 -14.99 -18.76 -13.90
CA ALA A 245 -15.29 -17.34 -13.77
C ALA A 245 -14.05 -16.55 -13.32
N PHE A 246 -13.89 -15.35 -13.85
CA PHE A 246 -13.00 -14.30 -13.31
C PHE A 246 -13.87 -13.18 -12.77
N VAL A 247 -13.58 -12.73 -11.57
CA VAL A 247 -14.31 -11.63 -10.90
C VAL A 247 -13.32 -10.53 -10.60
N LEU A 248 -13.50 -9.36 -11.22
CA LEU A 248 -12.77 -8.16 -10.84
C LEU A 248 -13.55 -7.48 -9.72
N ALA A 249 -12.99 -7.54 -8.51
CA ALA A 249 -13.58 -6.96 -7.31
C ALA A 249 -12.99 -5.57 -7.05
N GLY A 250 -13.14 -4.64 -8.01
CA GLY A 250 -12.60 -3.29 -7.93
C GLY A 250 -12.99 -2.57 -6.64
N GLY A 251 -12.04 -1.85 -6.06
CA GLY A 251 -12.23 -1.01 -4.89
C GLY A 251 -12.54 0.46 -5.23
N ASP A 252 -12.44 0.83 -6.49
CA ASP A 252 -12.72 2.17 -7.00
C ASP A 252 -14.21 2.52 -7.10
N VAL A 253 -15.07 1.54 -6.84
CA VAL A 253 -16.53 1.76 -6.63
C VAL A 253 -16.83 2.48 -5.31
N LEU A 254 -15.85 2.63 -4.42
CA LEU A 254 -16.04 3.26 -3.12
C LEU A 254 -16.31 4.76 -3.24
N ARG A 255 -17.16 5.27 -2.33
CA ARG A 255 -17.37 6.72 -2.17
C ARG A 255 -16.03 7.43 -1.94
N HIS A 256 -15.84 8.55 -2.63
CA HIS A 256 -14.61 9.35 -2.60
C HIS A 256 -13.39 8.67 -3.22
N ASP A 257 -13.59 7.64 -4.05
CA ASP A 257 -12.49 7.17 -4.87
C ASP A 257 -12.06 8.27 -5.85
N ARG A 258 -10.75 8.32 -6.13
CA ARG A 258 -10.17 9.40 -6.92
C ARG A 258 -10.59 9.36 -8.38
N PHE A 259 -10.78 8.17 -8.94
CA PHE A 259 -11.12 7.97 -10.36
C PHE A 259 -12.48 7.32 -10.56
N GLY A 260 -13.00 6.65 -9.55
CA GLY A 260 -14.35 6.09 -9.59
C GLY A 260 -15.44 7.16 -9.44
N ALA A 261 -16.56 6.93 -10.08
CA ALA A 261 -17.74 7.83 -10.03
C ALA A 261 -18.88 7.27 -9.18
N LEU A 262 -18.70 6.13 -8.53
CA LEU A 262 -19.71 5.46 -7.71
C LEU A 262 -19.58 5.85 -6.22
N ALA A 263 -20.54 5.44 -5.39
CA ALA A 263 -20.58 5.87 -4.00
C ALA A 263 -20.89 4.72 -3.02
N LEU A 264 -20.34 3.54 -3.27
CA LEU A 264 -20.52 2.40 -2.38
C LEU A 264 -19.79 2.61 -1.04
N THR A 265 -20.38 2.01 0.00
CA THR A 265 -19.71 1.85 1.28
C THR A 265 -18.87 0.57 1.29
N LEU A 266 -17.95 0.43 2.26
CA LEU A 266 -17.27 -0.84 2.50
C LEU A 266 -18.23 -1.99 2.84
N GLY A 267 -19.42 -1.68 3.39
CA GLY A 267 -20.51 -2.61 3.62
C GLY A 267 -21.13 -3.08 2.32
N GLY A 268 -21.45 -2.13 1.42
CA GLY A 268 -21.98 -2.42 0.09
C GLY A 268 -21.05 -3.27 -0.75
N VAL A 269 -19.74 -2.97 -0.73
CA VAL A 269 -18.72 -3.79 -1.42
C VAL A 269 -18.71 -5.23 -0.90
N ARG A 270 -18.75 -5.46 0.42
CA ARG A 270 -18.82 -6.81 0.97
C ARG A 270 -20.12 -7.53 0.60
N GLN A 271 -21.24 -6.81 0.56
CA GLN A 271 -22.52 -7.40 0.11
C GLN A 271 -22.47 -7.76 -1.38
N ARG A 272 -21.92 -6.88 -2.24
CA ARG A 272 -21.62 -7.17 -3.65
C ARG A 272 -20.88 -8.49 -3.79
N ASP A 273 -19.77 -8.63 -3.08
CA ASP A 273 -18.90 -9.81 -3.17
C ASP A 273 -19.60 -11.07 -2.65
N LEU A 274 -20.43 -10.96 -1.60
CA LEU A 274 -21.22 -12.08 -1.09
C LEU A 274 -22.28 -12.55 -2.10
N ASP A 275 -22.97 -11.63 -2.75
CA ASP A 275 -24.00 -11.96 -3.75
C ASP A 275 -23.37 -12.62 -4.98
N VAL A 276 -22.21 -12.13 -5.45
CA VAL A 276 -21.44 -12.76 -6.53
C VAL A 276 -20.94 -14.15 -6.10
N HIS A 277 -20.37 -14.26 -4.90
CA HIS A 277 -19.87 -15.55 -4.40
C HIS A 277 -20.98 -16.60 -4.35
N ARG A 278 -22.20 -16.21 -3.94
CA ARG A 278 -23.38 -17.10 -3.94
C ARG A 278 -23.85 -17.46 -5.34
N ALA A 279 -23.86 -16.48 -6.26
CA ALA A 279 -24.24 -16.73 -7.66
C ALA A 279 -23.27 -17.66 -8.37
N LEU A 280 -21.99 -17.69 -7.97
CA LEU A 280 -20.95 -18.56 -8.48
C LEU A 280 -20.79 -19.87 -7.67
N ALA A 281 -21.77 -20.24 -6.84
CA ALA A 281 -21.68 -21.46 -6.05
C ALA A 281 -21.46 -22.69 -6.95
N GLY A 282 -20.37 -23.44 -6.72
CA GLY A 282 -19.98 -24.61 -7.51
C GLY A 282 -19.31 -24.30 -8.86
N VAL A 283 -19.11 -23.03 -9.21
CA VAL A 283 -18.32 -22.58 -10.37
C VAL A 283 -16.91 -22.27 -9.89
N PRO A 284 -15.85 -22.83 -10.52
CA PRO A 284 -14.48 -22.40 -10.31
C PRO A 284 -14.35 -20.91 -10.54
N ALA A 285 -13.82 -20.14 -9.57
CA ALA A 285 -13.78 -18.68 -9.69
C ALA A 285 -12.45 -18.09 -9.23
N VAL A 286 -11.88 -17.18 -10.00
CA VAL A 286 -10.69 -16.40 -9.68
C VAL A 286 -11.10 -14.98 -9.34
N TRP A 287 -10.74 -14.51 -8.16
CA TRP A 287 -11.01 -13.14 -7.70
C TRP A 287 -9.77 -12.28 -7.82
N LEU A 288 -9.94 -11.12 -8.44
CA LEU A 288 -8.87 -10.17 -8.77
C LEU A 288 -9.18 -8.78 -8.20
N PRO A 289 -8.16 -7.99 -7.83
CA PRO A 289 -8.37 -6.72 -7.12
C PRO A 289 -8.97 -5.61 -7.97
N GLY A 290 -8.70 -5.51 -9.26
CA GLY A 290 -9.08 -4.34 -10.06
C GLY A 290 -8.53 -3.02 -9.52
N GLY A 291 -9.21 -1.90 -9.82
CA GLY A 291 -8.89 -0.55 -9.34
C GLY A 291 -9.06 -0.36 -7.84
N GLY A 292 -8.83 0.88 -7.41
CA GLY A 292 -8.95 1.33 -6.02
C GLY A 292 -7.83 2.31 -5.64
N TYR A 293 -8.23 3.58 -5.50
CA TYR A 293 -7.34 4.75 -5.46
C TYR A 293 -7.56 5.58 -4.19
N THR A 294 -8.08 4.95 -3.15
CA THR A 294 -8.28 5.52 -1.82
C THR A 294 -7.47 4.77 -0.78
N ALA A 295 -7.29 5.40 0.39
CA ALA A 295 -6.66 4.76 1.55
C ALA A 295 -7.43 3.51 2.03
N ASP A 296 -8.72 3.37 1.69
CA ASP A 296 -9.58 2.25 2.07
C ASP A 296 -9.65 1.13 1.02
N ALA A 297 -8.98 1.28 -0.14
CA ALA A 297 -8.98 0.26 -1.20
C ALA A 297 -8.50 -1.12 -0.70
N TRP A 298 -7.50 -1.17 0.21
CA TRP A 298 -7.09 -2.42 0.82
C TRP A 298 -8.20 -3.05 1.69
N ARG A 299 -9.08 -2.23 2.33
CA ARG A 299 -10.19 -2.71 3.17
C ARG A 299 -11.29 -3.34 2.31
N ALA A 300 -11.54 -2.78 1.12
CA ALA A 300 -12.44 -3.38 0.15
C ALA A 300 -11.95 -4.78 -0.23
N LEU A 301 -10.69 -4.89 -0.67
CA LEU A 301 -10.10 -6.15 -1.10
C LEU A 301 -9.95 -7.18 0.05
N ALA A 302 -9.61 -6.73 1.27
CA ALA A 302 -9.61 -7.59 2.45
C ALA A 302 -11.02 -8.07 2.79
N GLY A 303 -12.05 -7.22 2.60
CA GLY A 303 -13.46 -7.58 2.72
C GLY A 303 -13.85 -8.71 1.76
N THR A 304 -13.40 -8.65 0.50
CA THR A 304 -13.54 -9.74 -0.48
C THR A 304 -12.96 -11.05 0.09
N GLY A 305 -11.72 -11.02 0.58
CA GLY A 305 -11.10 -12.20 1.20
C GLY A 305 -11.87 -12.73 2.42
N MET A 306 -12.46 -11.84 3.24
CA MET A 306 -13.32 -12.23 4.37
C MET A 306 -14.60 -12.94 3.91
N VAL A 307 -15.21 -12.44 2.85
CA VAL A 307 -16.40 -13.05 2.23
C VAL A 307 -16.05 -14.45 1.71
N LEU A 308 -14.98 -14.59 0.95
CA LEU A 308 -14.53 -15.88 0.42
C LEU A 308 -14.20 -16.89 1.54
N ALA A 309 -13.58 -16.41 2.63
CA ALA A 309 -13.19 -17.28 3.74
C ALA A 309 -14.37 -17.74 4.61
N ARG A 310 -15.36 -16.88 4.85
CA ARG A 310 -16.39 -17.13 5.88
C ARG A 310 -17.78 -16.60 5.55
N GLN A 311 -18.01 -16.07 4.36
CA GLN A 311 -19.26 -15.42 3.95
C GLN A 311 -19.73 -14.35 4.96
N THR A 312 -18.80 -13.61 5.55
CA THR A 312 -19.07 -12.64 6.60
C THR A 312 -19.15 -11.22 6.07
N LEU A 313 -20.11 -10.46 6.57
CA LEU A 313 -20.27 -9.02 6.31
C LEU A 313 -19.68 -8.16 7.46
N ALA A 314 -19.00 -8.78 8.42
CA ALA A 314 -18.43 -8.06 9.56
C ALA A 314 -17.53 -6.90 9.10
N PRO A 315 -17.63 -5.72 9.71
CA PRO A 315 -16.77 -4.60 9.35
C PRO A 315 -15.33 -4.83 9.77
N ILE A 316 -14.39 -4.34 8.97
CA ILE A 316 -12.99 -4.17 9.38
C ILE A 316 -12.95 -2.93 10.29
N PRO A 317 -12.48 -3.03 11.54
CA PRO A 317 -12.42 -1.88 12.43
C PRO A 317 -11.64 -0.71 11.82
N GLU A 318 -12.16 0.52 11.90
CA GLU A 318 -11.55 1.71 11.29
C GLU A 318 -10.09 1.93 11.70
N ARG A 319 -9.77 1.62 12.96
CA ARG A 319 -8.41 1.77 13.51
C ARG A 319 -7.46 0.62 13.21
N THR A 320 -7.86 -0.33 12.35
CA THR A 320 -6.98 -1.42 11.96
C THR A 320 -5.86 -0.90 11.07
N ASP A 321 -4.61 -1.06 11.52
CA ASP A 321 -3.40 -0.80 10.74
C ASP A 321 -2.61 -2.10 10.55
N PRO A 322 -2.75 -2.75 9.38
CA PRO A 322 -2.04 -4.00 9.09
C PRO A 322 -0.53 -3.82 9.01
N LEU A 323 -0.04 -2.63 8.62
CA LEU A 323 1.39 -2.34 8.59
C LEU A 323 1.97 -2.43 10.01
N SER A 324 1.30 -1.84 10.99
CA SER A 324 1.67 -1.96 12.40
C SER A 324 1.70 -3.43 12.87
N THR A 325 0.71 -4.22 12.47
CA THR A 325 0.65 -5.66 12.79
C THR A 325 1.82 -6.43 12.18
N GLN A 326 2.15 -6.16 10.91
CA GLN A 326 3.29 -6.76 10.22
C GLN A 326 4.61 -6.39 10.89
N PHE A 327 4.80 -5.10 11.22
CA PHE A 327 6.01 -4.61 11.87
C PHE A 327 6.16 -5.19 13.29
N ALA A 328 5.07 -5.28 14.05
CA ALA A 328 5.08 -5.92 15.37
C ALA A 328 5.42 -7.43 15.29
N LYS A 329 5.03 -8.13 14.23
CA LYS A 329 5.43 -9.52 13.99
C LYS A 329 6.93 -9.61 13.75
N VAL A 330 7.47 -8.81 12.83
CA VAL A 330 8.92 -8.75 12.56
C VAL A 330 9.70 -8.39 13.83
N ALA A 331 9.21 -7.40 14.61
CA ALA A 331 9.87 -6.98 15.85
C ALA A 331 10.03 -8.12 16.88
N ARG A 332 9.06 -9.05 16.94
CA ARG A 332 9.14 -10.24 17.83
C ARG A 332 10.16 -11.28 17.35
N GLU A 333 10.42 -11.34 16.05
CA GLU A 333 11.43 -12.24 15.46
C GLU A 333 12.86 -11.68 15.57
N LEU A 334 13.00 -10.36 15.79
CA LEU A 334 14.27 -9.67 15.95
C LEU A 334 14.75 -9.81 17.41
N THR A 335 15.56 -10.82 17.65
CA THR A 335 16.14 -11.07 18.97
C THR A 335 17.25 -10.06 19.31
N ARG A 336 17.57 -9.94 20.59
CA ARG A 336 18.52 -8.95 21.10
C ARG A 336 19.94 -9.17 20.53
N ASP A 337 20.39 -10.41 20.48
CA ASP A 337 21.68 -10.82 19.93
C ASP A 337 21.87 -10.40 18.46
N LYS A 338 20.80 -10.44 17.65
CA LYS A 338 20.83 -10.01 16.24
C LYS A 338 20.91 -8.48 16.07
N LEU A 339 20.46 -7.73 17.04
CA LEU A 339 20.42 -6.27 16.99
C LEU A 339 21.61 -5.62 17.69
N GLU A 340 22.11 -6.25 18.75
CA GLU A 340 23.27 -5.79 19.51
C GLU A 340 24.60 -6.35 18.99
N GLY A 341 24.54 -7.28 18.02
CA GLY A 341 25.70 -8.05 17.54
C GLY A 341 26.16 -9.13 18.51
N PRO A 342 27.03 -10.06 18.08
CA PRO A 342 27.56 -11.09 18.95
C PRO A 342 28.37 -10.46 20.09
N PHE A 343 28.21 -11.04 21.27
CA PHE A 343 29.01 -10.71 22.44
C PHE A 343 30.38 -11.33 22.23
N PHE A 344 31.29 -10.64 21.56
CA PHE A 344 32.69 -11.07 21.51
C PHE A 344 33.34 -10.68 22.84
N ILE A 345 33.64 -11.67 23.65
CA ILE A 345 34.65 -11.53 24.70
C ILE A 345 35.97 -11.44 23.95
N THR A 346 36.60 -10.29 23.93
CA THR A 346 37.91 -10.10 23.34
C THR A 346 38.98 -10.77 24.25
N GLU A 347 40.12 -11.11 23.67
CA GLU A 347 41.24 -11.65 24.43
C GLU A 347 41.69 -10.70 25.57
N ALA A 348 41.53 -9.40 25.39
CA ALA A 348 41.72 -8.35 26.39
C ALA A 348 40.73 -8.46 27.56
N ASP A 349 39.47 -8.83 27.28
CA ASP A 349 38.46 -9.08 28.33
C ASP A 349 38.81 -10.33 29.16
N LEU A 350 39.45 -11.33 28.54
CA LEU A 350 39.88 -12.56 29.19
C LEU A 350 41.16 -12.38 30.02
N LEU A 351 42.03 -11.44 29.65
CA LEU A 351 43.32 -11.20 30.33
C LEU A 351 43.18 -10.23 31.53
N GLY A 352 41.98 -9.73 31.83
CA GLY A 352 41.75 -8.88 32.98
C GLY A 352 42.38 -7.48 32.88
N GLU A 353 42.88 -7.10 31.71
CA GLU A 353 43.29 -5.74 31.41
C GLU A 353 42.04 -4.87 31.22
N LEU A 354 41.44 -4.52 32.36
CA LEU A 354 40.42 -3.50 32.45
C LEU A 354 41.03 -2.14 32.14
N ASP A 355 41.41 -1.92 30.92
CA ASP A 355 41.60 -0.56 30.41
C ASP A 355 40.19 0.07 30.33
N ARG A 356 39.89 0.92 31.31
CA ARG A 356 38.61 1.68 31.43
C ARG A 356 38.31 2.57 30.22
N HIS A 357 39.12 2.46 29.16
CA HIS A 357 39.07 3.20 27.90
C HIS A 357 38.98 2.32 26.65
N ALA A 358 38.75 0.99 26.74
CA ALA A 358 38.31 0.24 25.59
C ALA A 358 36.96 0.77 25.16
N THR A 359 36.94 1.75 24.26
CA THR A 359 35.80 2.38 23.67
C THR A 359 35.04 1.33 22.86
N ARG A 360 34.07 0.65 23.49
CA ARG A 360 32.99 0.01 22.74
C ARG A 360 32.48 1.05 21.77
N SER A 361 32.49 0.76 20.47
CA SER A 361 31.84 1.63 19.50
C SER A 361 30.46 2.02 20.03
N PRO A 362 30.18 3.31 20.21
CA PRO A 362 28.93 3.74 20.85
C PRO A 362 27.77 3.14 20.07
N ARG A 363 26.94 2.33 20.75
CA ARG A 363 25.75 1.76 20.14
C ARG A 363 24.72 2.85 19.89
N PHE A 364 24.13 2.86 18.71
CA PHE A 364 23.03 3.77 18.37
C PHE A 364 21.87 3.60 19.36
N LEU A 365 21.44 4.68 19.98
CA LEU A 365 20.48 4.74 21.11
C LEU A 365 20.87 3.84 22.31
N GLY A 366 22.17 3.50 22.44
CA GLY A 366 22.68 2.62 23.48
C GLY A 366 22.27 1.15 23.30
N TYR A 367 21.76 0.76 22.12
CA TYR A 367 21.20 -0.57 21.89
C TYR A 367 21.68 -1.22 20.58
N TYR A 368 21.63 -0.51 19.44
CA TYR A 368 21.81 -1.10 18.12
C TYR A 368 23.24 -0.96 17.59
N THR A 369 23.74 -2.01 16.93
CA THR A 369 24.95 -1.91 16.09
C THR A 369 24.57 -1.55 14.64
N PRO A 370 25.48 -1.02 13.82
CA PRO A 370 25.23 -0.77 12.39
C PRO A 370 24.75 -2.02 11.65
N GLU A 371 25.35 -3.19 11.91
CA GLU A 371 24.97 -4.47 11.32
C GLU A 371 23.60 -4.93 11.80
N GLY A 372 23.28 -4.71 13.08
CA GLY A 372 21.96 -4.98 13.65
C GLY A 372 20.86 -4.11 13.02
N ILE A 373 21.16 -2.85 12.72
CA ILE A 373 20.25 -1.94 12.02
C ILE A 373 20.06 -2.39 10.58
N GLU A 374 21.12 -2.71 9.84
CA GLU A 374 21.04 -3.21 8.48
C GLU A 374 20.20 -4.50 8.41
N TYR A 375 20.47 -5.44 9.33
CA TYR A 375 19.68 -6.66 9.46
C TYR A 375 18.19 -6.37 9.71
N ALA A 376 17.89 -5.46 10.65
CA ALA A 376 16.51 -5.05 10.92
C ALA A 376 15.84 -4.41 9.69
N MET A 377 16.51 -3.48 9.01
CA MET A 377 16.01 -2.86 7.78
C MET A 377 15.72 -3.90 6.69
N SER A 378 16.58 -4.93 6.56
CA SER A 378 16.34 -6.05 5.67
C SER A 378 15.07 -6.83 6.06
N ARG A 379 14.90 -7.17 7.35
CA ARG A 379 13.74 -7.93 7.85
C ARG A 379 12.43 -7.15 7.73
N TYR A 380 12.45 -5.84 7.91
CA TYR A 380 11.30 -4.96 7.70
C TYR A 380 10.99 -4.69 6.22
N GLY A 381 11.81 -5.15 5.29
CA GLY A 381 11.61 -4.98 3.85
C GLY A 381 12.07 -3.62 3.30
N ILE A 382 12.74 -2.80 4.12
CA ILE A 382 13.26 -1.48 3.73
C ILE A 382 14.31 -1.61 2.62
N LEU A 383 15.34 -2.43 2.84
CA LEU A 383 16.39 -2.62 1.83
C LEU A 383 15.87 -3.22 0.54
N GLN A 384 14.81 -4.05 0.62
CA GLN A 384 14.18 -4.61 -0.57
C GLN A 384 13.43 -3.54 -1.37
N HIS A 385 12.74 -2.61 -0.68
CA HIS A 385 12.12 -1.46 -1.35
C HIS A 385 13.18 -0.62 -2.06
N LEU A 386 14.31 -0.33 -1.41
CA LEU A 386 15.40 0.44 -2.00
C LEU A 386 16.05 -0.27 -3.20
N ARG A 387 16.16 -1.61 -3.17
CA ARG A 387 16.62 -2.39 -4.33
C ARG A 387 15.70 -2.22 -5.54
N ARG A 388 14.37 -2.16 -5.34
CA ARG A 388 13.40 -1.91 -6.41
C ARG A 388 13.55 -0.50 -7.02
N LEU A 389 14.06 0.47 -6.26
CA LEU A 389 14.42 1.79 -6.76
C LEU A 389 15.80 1.81 -7.44
N GLY A 390 16.44 0.65 -7.64
CA GLY A 390 17.72 0.51 -8.31
C GLY A 390 18.94 0.79 -7.44
N TYR A 391 18.80 0.71 -6.10
CA TYR A 391 19.91 0.86 -5.17
C TYR A 391 20.42 -0.50 -4.66
N GLY A 392 21.74 -0.61 -4.41
CA GLY A 392 22.37 -1.83 -3.88
C GLY A 392 23.58 -1.52 -3.00
N ALA A 393 24.29 -2.55 -2.56
CA ALA A 393 25.50 -2.43 -1.73
C ALA A 393 25.29 -1.44 -0.56
N PHE A 394 24.36 -1.78 0.33
CA PHE A 394 23.97 -0.92 1.44
C PHE A 394 25.06 -0.85 2.51
N ARG A 395 25.20 0.31 3.15
CA ARG A 395 26.10 0.57 4.27
C ARG A 395 25.42 1.46 5.29
N VAL A 396 25.38 1.00 6.53
CA VAL A 396 24.85 1.76 7.67
C VAL A 396 26.01 2.38 8.45
N ASP A 397 25.94 3.68 8.67
CA ASP A 397 26.83 4.43 9.57
C ASP A 397 26.05 4.96 10.76
N THR A 398 26.67 4.91 11.93
CA THR A 398 26.13 5.54 13.14
C THR A 398 27.22 6.36 13.83
N ASP A 399 26.88 7.57 14.24
CA ASP A 399 27.74 8.43 15.05
C ASP A 399 26.88 9.17 16.08
N ARG A 400 27.56 9.84 17.03
CA ARG A 400 26.87 10.63 18.05
C ARG A 400 27.14 12.11 17.82
N GLU A 401 26.07 12.88 17.85
CA GLU A 401 26.09 14.32 17.74
C GLU A 401 25.63 15.01 19.03
N GLU A 402 25.73 16.34 19.07
CA GLU A 402 25.26 17.15 20.18
C GLU A 402 23.76 16.93 20.47
N ARG A 403 22.95 16.74 19.41
CA ARG A 403 21.49 16.59 19.50
C ARG A 403 20.98 15.15 19.56
N GLY A 404 21.87 14.16 19.62
CA GLY A 404 21.48 12.76 19.68
C GLY A 404 22.34 11.84 18.83
N ASP A 405 21.87 10.63 18.64
CA ASP A 405 22.54 9.63 17.83
C ASP A 405 22.09 9.76 16.37
N ARG A 406 23.06 9.86 15.45
CA ARG A 406 22.82 9.95 14.00
C ARG A 406 22.94 8.58 13.36
N LEU A 407 22.02 8.27 12.48
CA LEU A 407 22.01 7.11 11.60
C LEU A 407 22.04 7.59 10.15
N ARG A 408 22.89 6.97 9.32
CA ARG A 408 22.93 7.19 7.87
C ARG A 408 22.92 5.85 7.14
N LEU A 409 22.08 5.75 6.11
CA LEU A 409 22.07 4.63 5.18
C LEU A 409 22.55 5.11 3.82
N PHE A 410 23.67 4.56 3.38
CA PHE A 410 24.22 4.76 2.05
C PHE A 410 23.95 3.55 1.17
N ALA A 411 23.86 3.78 -0.15
CA ALA A 411 23.73 2.73 -1.14
C ALA A 411 24.39 3.12 -2.46
N GLN A 412 24.79 2.11 -3.24
CA GLN A 412 25.36 2.30 -4.57
C GLN A 412 24.28 2.26 -5.64
N ALA A 413 24.36 3.19 -6.59
CA ALA A 413 23.61 3.15 -7.85
C ALA A 413 24.45 3.79 -8.95
N ASP A 414 24.51 3.18 -10.14
CA ASP A 414 25.27 3.68 -11.31
C ASP A 414 26.74 4.01 -10.98
N GLY A 415 27.36 3.23 -10.07
CA GLY A 415 28.75 3.41 -9.63
C GLY A 415 28.97 4.57 -8.65
N VAL A 416 27.90 5.23 -8.16
CA VAL A 416 27.96 6.35 -7.22
C VAL A 416 27.34 5.94 -5.88
N GLU A 417 27.98 6.32 -4.77
CA GLU A 417 27.38 6.16 -3.44
C GLU A 417 26.45 7.32 -3.13
N HIS A 418 25.23 7.00 -2.71
CA HIS A 418 24.16 7.95 -2.37
C HIS A 418 23.75 7.81 -0.91
N LEU A 419 23.54 8.93 -0.22
CA LEU A 419 22.89 8.96 1.08
C LEU A 419 21.36 8.93 0.87
N LEU A 420 20.73 7.85 1.31
CA LEU A 420 19.30 7.62 1.11
C LEU A 420 18.46 7.96 2.34
N ILE A 421 18.95 7.59 3.53
CA ILE A 421 18.25 7.82 4.80
C ILE A 421 19.23 8.45 5.78
N GLU A 422 18.79 9.52 6.42
CA GLU A 422 19.48 10.11 7.55
C GLU A 422 18.47 10.41 8.65
N ALA A 423 18.77 10.00 9.88
CA ALA A 423 17.96 10.26 11.05
C ALA A 423 18.84 10.66 12.24
N VAL A 424 18.40 11.67 13.01
CA VAL A 424 19.00 12.03 14.31
C VAL A 424 17.95 11.83 15.38
N LEU A 425 18.22 10.88 16.29
CA LEU A 425 17.28 10.40 17.31
C LEU A 425 17.86 10.60 18.71
N GLU A 426 16.98 10.92 19.66
CA GLU A 426 17.32 11.10 21.06
C GLU A 426 16.27 10.48 21.96
N LYS A 427 16.68 9.94 23.14
CA LYS A 427 15.77 9.65 24.23
C LYS A 427 15.60 10.91 25.07
N ARG A 428 14.42 11.52 25.01
CA ARG A 428 14.16 12.83 25.62
C ARG A 428 12.79 12.85 26.30
N LYS A 429 12.60 13.73 27.25
CA LYS A 429 11.30 13.97 27.89
C LYS A 429 10.43 14.93 27.08
N VAL A 430 9.13 14.55 26.97
CA VAL A 430 8.04 15.44 26.56
C VAL A 430 7.02 15.44 27.69
N GLY A 431 6.87 16.56 28.38
CA GLY A 431 6.26 16.56 29.70
C GLY A 431 7.06 15.69 30.68
N ASP A 432 6.39 14.76 31.37
CA ASP A 432 7.03 13.85 32.33
C ASP A 432 7.47 12.51 31.71
N GLU A 433 7.20 12.29 30.41
CA GLU A 433 7.37 11.00 29.78
C GLU A 433 8.61 10.93 28.87
N ASP A 434 9.32 9.82 28.95
CA ASP A 434 10.44 9.55 28.06
C ASP A 434 9.94 9.08 26.69
N VAL A 435 10.35 9.77 25.63
CA VAL A 435 9.96 9.49 24.23
C VAL A 435 11.16 9.32 23.34
N LEU A 436 10.98 8.68 22.19
CA LEU A 436 11.90 8.72 21.06
C LEU A 436 11.69 10.04 20.31
N TYR A 437 12.63 10.96 20.48
CA TYR A 437 12.57 12.26 19.81
C TYR A 437 13.31 12.23 18.46
N VAL A 438 12.62 12.59 17.40
CA VAL A 438 13.16 12.66 16.05
C VAL A 438 13.53 14.11 15.75
N HIS A 439 14.82 14.45 15.86
CA HIS A 439 15.33 15.79 15.53
C HIS A 439 15.41 16.03 14.05
N TRP A 440 15.77 14.97 13.31
CA TRP A 440 15.96 15.02 11.87
C TRP A 440 15.58 13.69 11.24
N LEU A 441 14.91 13.75 10.10
CA LEU A 441 14.65 12.60 9.24
C LEU A 441 14.62 13.06 7.79
N THR A 442 15.48 12.48 6.97
CA THR A 442 15.39 12.59 5.51
C THR A 442 15.29 11.21 4.89
N LEU A 443 14.43 11.10 3.89
CA LEU A 443 14.23 9.92 3.05
C LEU A 443 14.41 10.39 1.62
N ARG A 444 15.61 10.27 1.05
CA ARG A 444 16.02 10.87 -0.22
C ARG A 444 16.02 9.85 -1.35
N HIS A 445 15.53 10.28 -2.51
CA HIS A 445 15.62 9.51 -3.75
C HIS A 445 16.42 10.30 -4.80
N PRO A 446 17.78 10.29 -4.73
CA PRO A 446 18.65 11.09 -5.62
C PRO A 446 18.45 10.83 -7.11
N ARG A 447 17.98 9.64 -7.48
CA ARG A 447 17.65 9.28 -8.87
C ARG A 447 16.23 9.70 -9.28
N GLY A 448 15.37 10.08 -8.32
CA GLY A 448 14.02 10.57 -8.58
C GLY A 448 14.04 12.00 -9.12
N ARG A 449 12.94 12.41 -9.77
CA ARG A 449 12.75 13.78 -10.25
C ARG A 449 11.42 14.34 -9.72
N PHE A 450 11.39 15.64 -9.51
CA PHE A 450 10.14 16.36 -9.30
C PHE A 450 9.41 16.51 -10.65
N SER A 451 8.08 16.46 -10.61
CA SER A 451 7.20 16.68 -11.76
C SER A 451 6.06 17.61 -11.36
N ASP A 452 5.20 17.98 -12.30
CA ASP A 452 4.01 18.78 -12.02
C ASP A 452 3.02 18.05 -11.09
N GLU A 453 2.94 16.72 -11.19
CA GLU A 453 2.13 15.87 -10.28
C GLU A 453 2.81 15.68 -8.92
N ARG A 454 4.13 15.76 -8.89
CA ARG A 454 4.96 15.65 -7.69
C ARG A 454 5.88 16.86 -7.55
N PRO A 455 5.32 18.03 -7.31
CA PRO A 455 6.11 19.26 -7.26
C PRO A 455 6.97 19.30 -5.99
N ARG A 456 8.11 19.96 -6.11
CA ARG A 456 9.00 20.21 -4.97
C ARG A 456 8.26 20.97 -3.86
N LEU A 457 8.31 20.46 -2.64
CA LEU A 457 7.79 21.12 -1.44
C LEU A 457 8.89 21.90 -0.72
N PRO A 458 8.54 22.91 0.10
CA PRO A 458 9.51 23.62 0.92
C PRO A 458 10.37 22.66 1.75
N GLY A 459 11.69 22.91 1.78
CA GLY A 459 12.65 22.06 2.49
C GLY A 459 13.06 20.78 1.80
N GLN A 460 12.49 20.44 0.64
CA GLN A 460 12.91 19.26 -0.14
C GLN A 460 14.01 19.66 -1.14
N GLU A 461 15.12 18.95 -1.14
CA GLU A 461 16.16 19.05 -2.16
C GLU A 461 15.96 17.99 -3.25
N GLU A 462 15.53 16.80 -2.85
CA GLU A 462 15.30 15.62 -3.68
C GLU A 462 13.92 15.02 -3.39
N PRO A 463 13.32 14.25 -4.32
CA PRO A 463 12.11 13.49 -4.04
C PRO A 463 12.31 12.53 -2.87
N GLY A 464 11.27 12.25 -2.11
CA GLY A 464 11.32 11.27 -1.03
C GLY A 464 11.23 9.83 -1.54
N LEU A 465 11.61 8.86 -0.72
CA LEU A 465 11.58 7.42 -1.01
C LEU A 465 10.17 6.78 -0.98
N GLY A 466 9.12 7.53 -0.62
CA GLY A 466 7.77 6.96 -0.46
C GLY A 466 7.60 6.04 0.76
N MET A 467 8.41 6.19 1.81
CA MET A 467 8.50 5.28 2.95
C MET A 467 8.18 5.95 4.30
N ALA A 468 7.47 7.08 4.31
CA ALA A 468 7.21 7.82 5.54
C ALA A 468 6.41 7.01 6.59
N ARG A 469 5.45 6.18 6.14
CA ARG A 469 4.66 5.30 7.04
C ARG A 469 5.52 4.18 7.63
N GLU A 470 6.37 3.55 6.83
CA GLU A 470 7.32 2.53 7.29
C GLU A 470 8.29 3.11 8.31
N ALA A 471 8.83 4.31 8.06
CA ALA A 471 9.70 5.00 9.01
C ALA A 471 8.99 5.27 10.34
N GLY A 472 7.73 5.75 10.30
CA GLY A 472 6.91 5.93 11.50
C GLY A 472 6.70 4.62 12.28
N GLN A 473 6.42 3.52 11.59
CA GLN A 473 6.27 2.21 12.22
C GLN A 473 7.60 1.67 12.80
N LEU A 474 8.73 1.90 12.12
CA LEU A 474 10.05 1.55 12.67
C LEU A 474 10.31 2.31 13.98
N PHE A 475 10.07 3.61 14.01
CA PHE A 475 10.24 4.40 15.23
C PHE A 475 9.33 3.92 16.36
N ALA A 476 8.09 3.51 16.06
CA ALA A 476 7.20 2.92 17.05
C ALA A 476 7.77 1.61 17.63
N GLN A 477 8.33 0.72 16.79
CA GLN A 477 8.97 -0.50 17.26
C GLN A 477 10.25 -0.22 18.08
N VAL A 478 11.04 0.79 17.68
CA VAL A 478 12.22 1.24 18.45
C VAL A 478 11.78 1.78 19.80
N ALA A 479 10.78 2.66 19.86
CA ALA A 479 10.26 3.22 21.11
C ALA A 479 9.74 2.13 22.05
N GLN A 480 8.96 1.17 21.53
CA GLN A 480 8.48 0.02 22.32
C GLN A 480 9.63 -0.82 22.89
N ARG A 481 10.64 -1.12 22.06
CA ARG A 481 11.81 -1.92 22.48
C ARG A 481 12.65 -1.24 23.54
N LEU A 482 12.73 0.08 23.49
CA LEU A 482 13.45 0.91 24.46
C LEU A 482 12.58 1.31 25.67
N SER A 483 11.35 0.77 25.77
CA SER A 483 10.37 1.08 26.84
C SER A 483 10.07 2.57 26.97
N LEU A 484 10.01 3.27 25.84
CA LEU A 484 9.64 4.68 25.76
C LEU A 484 8.11 4.83 25.61
N ALA A 485 7.55 5.93 26.10
CA ALA A 485 6.11 6.17 26.11
C ALA A 485 5.55 6.55 24.73
N GLY A 486 6.41 7.03 23.79
CA GLY A 486 5.96 7.50 22.49
C GLY A 486 7.08 7.96 21.58
N ILE A 487 6.67 8.63 20.50
CA ILE A 487 7.55 9.25 19.53
C ILE A 487 7.17 10.72 19.44
N ALA A 488 8.15 11.62 19.38
CA ALA A 488 7.90 13.05 19.20
C ALA A 488 8.82 13.66 18.16
N PHE A 489 8.35 14.71 17.51
CA PHE A 489 9.14 15.53 16.58
C PHE A 489 8.54 16.93 16.41
N ARG A 490 9.27 17.83 15.77
CA ARG A 490 8.77 19.16 15.35
C ARG A 490 8.66 19.23 13.84
N PRO A 491 7.44 19.34 13.27
CA PRO A 491 7.26 19.48 11.83
C PRO A 491 7.67 20.88 11.38
N ALA A 492 8.81 21.01 10.72
CA ALA A 492 9.30 22.29 10.20
C ALA A 492 8.33 22.91 9.16
N TRP A 493 7.51 22.09 8.50
CA TRP A 493 6.60 22.51 7.44
C TRP A 493 5.20 21.93 7.64
N LEU A 494 4.18 22.66 7.14
CA LEU A 494 2.78 22.20 7.19
C LEU A 494 2.59 20.79 6.61
N HIS A 495 3.17 20.49 5.46
CA HIS A 495 3.01 19.19 4.82
C HIS A 495 3.56 18.04 5.67
N THR A 496 4.58 18.29 6.49
CA THR A 496 5.12 17.27 7.42
C THR A 496 4.14 17.01 8.57
N ALA A 497 3.54 18.07 9.15
CA ALA A 497 2.48 17.93 10.15
C ALA A 497 1.24 17.24 9.57
N TYR A 498 0.87 17.62 8.34
CA TYR A 498 -0.25 17.03 7.62
C TYR A 498 -0.07 15.53 7.38
N ALA A 499 1.12 15.09 6.99
CA ALA A 499 1.43 13.67 6.82
C ALA A 499 1.29 12.87 8.13
N ALA A 500 1.62 13.48 9.27
CA ALA A 500 1.55 12.83 10.58
C ALA A 500 0.16 12.91 11.27
N ARG A 501 -0.77 13.73 10.78
CA ARG A 501 -2.01 14.15 11.46
C ARG A 501 -2.94 13.04 11.94
N PHE A 502 -2.92 11.88 11.31
CA PHE A 502 -3.78 10.75 11.69
C PHE A 502 -3.25 9.94 12.88
N ALA A 503 -1.95 10.03 13.13
CA ALA A 503 -1.30 9.28 14.19
C ALA A 503 -0.83 10.17 15.36
N MET A 504 -0.50 11.44 15.08
CA MET A 504 0.14 12.35 16.02
C MET A 504 -0.72 13.59 16.28
N VAL A 505 -0.57 14.15 17.47
CA VAL A 505 -1.22 15.40 17.90
C VAL A 505 -0.15 16.38 18.37
N PHE A 506 -0.41 17.67 18.25
CA PHE A 506 0.44 18.68 18.88
C PHE A 506 0.31 18.60 20.41
N VAL A 507 1.45 18.72 21.10
CA VAL A 507 1.48 18.73 22.58
C VAL A 507 0.77 19.96 23.11
N ASP A 508 1.00 21.13 22.50
CA ASP A 508 0.31 22.38 22.81
C ASP A 508 -1.09 22.40 22.16
N PRO A 509 -2.16 22.57 22.96
CA PRO A 509 -3.52 22.68 22.45
C PRO A 509 -3.75 23.83 21.46
N ASN A 510 -3.02 24.94 21.59
CA ASN A 510 -3.14 26.08 20.67
C ASN A 510 -2.57 25.72 19.28
N HIS A 511 -1.40 25.08 19.22
CA HIS A 511 -0.86 24.58 17.96
C HIS A 511 -1.80 23.57 17.29
N GLN A 512 -2.42 22.68 18.07
CA GLN A 512 -3.42 21.74 17.57
C GLN A 512 -4.64 22.49 17.01
N ALA A 513 -5.15 23.48 17.72
CA ALA A 513 -6.29 24.29 17.31
C ALA A 513 -6.00 25.07 16.03
N HIS A 514 -4.86 25.74 15.95
CA HIS A 514 -4.43 26.48 14.76
C HIS A 514 -4.28 25.57 13.54
N PHE A 515 -3.66 24.39 13.73
CA PHE A 515 -3.51 23.40 12.66
C PHE A 515 -4.87 22.91 12.15
N GLU A 516 -5.80 22.54 13.05
CA GLU A 516 -7.15 22.10 12.66
C GLU A 516 -7.97 23.22 12.01
N ALA A 517 -7.87 24.47 12.52
CA ALA A 517 -8.56 25.62 11.94
C ALA A 517 -8.02 25.95 10.54
N LEU A 518 -6.69 25.90 10.35
CA LEU A 518 -6.06 26.08 9.05
C LEU A 518 -6.59 25.09 8.01
N LEU A 519 -6.67 23.81 8.38
CA LEU A 519 -7.18 22.76 7.50
C LEU A 519 -8.71 22.88 7.26
N ARG A 520 -9.47 23.40 8.22
CA ARG A 520 -10.91 23.69 8.08
C ARG A 520 -11.15 24.82 7.08
N ASP A 521 -10.45 25.97 7.29
CA ASP A 521 -10.75 27.21 6.56
C ASP A 521 -10.18 27.20 5.13
N LEU A 522 -9.13 26.44 4.88
CA LEU A 522 -8.43 26.33 3.59
C LEU A 522 -8.53 24.90 3.01
N ALA A 523 -9.62 24.19 3.31
CA ALA A 523 -9.85 22.81 2.87
C ALA A 523 -9.85 22.66 1.33
N ASP A 524 -10.31 23.67 0.61
CA ASP A 524 -10.37 23.68 -0.86
C ASP A 524 -9.02 24.03 -1.50
N VAL A 525 -8.01 24.43 -0.72
CA VAL A 525 -6.69 24.76 -1.23
C VAL A 525 -5.82 23.50 -1.26
N PRO A 526 -5.30 23.09 -2.44
CA PRO A 526 -4.39 21.95 -2.51
C PRO A 526 -3.20 22.09 -1.55
N LEU A 527 -2.84 21.00 -0.85
CA LEU A 527 -1.79 21.00 0.18
C LEU A 527 -0.47 21.61 -0.30
N VAL A 528 -0.09 21.34 -1.55
CA VAL A 528 1.12 21.90 -2.18
C VAL A 528 1.07 23.41 -2.23
N LYS A 529 -0.07 23.99 -2.67
CA LYS A 529 -0.28 25.43 -2.73
C LYS A 529 -0.30 26.03 -1.33
N LEU A 530 -1.02 25.40 -0.41
CA LEU A 530 -1.12 25.88 0.97
C LEU A 530 0.22 25.90 1.68
N THR A 531 1.01 24.82 1.53
CA THR A 531 2.35 24.74 2.13
C THR A 531 3.30 25.81 1.58
N ARG A 532 3.23 26.10 0.27
CA ARG A 532 4.02 27.17 -0.34
C ARG A 532 3.54 28.56 0.13
N ALA A 533 2.23 28.79 0.11
CA ALA A 533 1.65 30.04 0.59
C ALA A 533 2.05 30.36 2.04
N LEU A 534 2.09 29.34 2.92
CA LEU A 534 2.61 29.50 4.28
C LEU A 534 4.10 29.85 4.31
N ALA A 535 4.92 29.15 3.52
CA ALA A 535 6.36 29.41 3.44
C ALA A 535 6.66 30.83 2.90
N ASP A 536 5.86 31.31 1.95
CA ASP A 536 5.98 32.62 1.32
C ASP A 536 5.29 33.74 2.15
N GLY A 537 4.58 33.38 3.22
CA GLY A 537 3.89 34.31 4.10
C GLY A 537 2.60 34.91 3.53
N HIS A 538 1.93 34.18 2.64
CA HIS A 538 0.66 34.52 2.01
C HIS A 538 -0.54 33.90 2.73
N VAL A 539 -0.46 33.65 4.02
CA VAL A 539 -1.56 33.20 4.87
C VAL A 539 -1.76 34.17 6.01
N THR A 540 -3.01 34.49 6.31
CA THR A 540 -3.38 35.32 7.45
C THR A 540 -4.19 34.53 8.47
N MET A 541 -4.03 34.86 9.75
CA MET A 541 -4.86 34.41 10.86
C MET A 541 -5.54 35.63 11.49
N ASN A 542 -6.85 35.66 11.49
CA ASN A 542 -7.66 36.80 11.96
C ASN A 542 -7.28 38.16 11.29
N GLY A 543 -6.83 38.11 10.03
CA GLY A 543 -6.44 39.27 9.25
C GLY A 543 -4.95 39.67 9.40
N GLU A 544 -4.22 39.11 10.34
CA GLU A 544 -2.78 39.32 10.51
C GLU A 544 -1.97 38.24 9.82
N ARG A 545 -0.75 38.60 9.33
CA ARG A 545 0.14 37.63 8.68
C ARG A 545 0.50 36.50 9.64
N TYR A 546 0.26 35.28 9.20
CA TYR A 546 0.58 34.07 9.97
C TYR A 546 1.84 33.40 9.44
N THR A 547 2.74 33.07 10.35
CA THR A 547 3.93 32.27 10.05
C THR A 547 3.78 30.88 10.70
N TRP A 548 4.11 29.83 9.96
CA TRP A 548 4.07 28.48 10.49
C TRP A 548 5.01 28.32 11.68
N GLU A 549 4.45 27.97 12.82
CA GLU A 549 5.21 27.67 14.02
C GLU A 549 5.33 26.16 14.18
N ALA A 550 6.59 25.68 14.25
CA ALA A 550 6.89 24.27 14.43
C ALA A 550 6.68 23.86 15.91
N GLY A 551 5.44 23.54 16.28
CA GLY A 551 5.10 22.96 17.58
C GLY A 551 5.55 21.50 17.69
N GLU A 552 5.70 20.97 18.90
CA GLU A 552 5.96 19.53 19.10
C GLU A 552 4.73 18.69 18.83
N MET A 553 4.85 17.66 17.98
CA MET A 553 3.85 16.62 17.80
C MET A 553 4.30 15.33 18.49
N VAL A 554 3.33 14.57 19.03
CA VAL A 554 3.58 13.32 19.74
C VAL A 554 2.61 12.23 19.32
N TYR A 555 3.14 11.01 19.20
CA TYR A 555 2.39 9.76 19.10
C TYR A 555 2.61 8.97 20.39
N TRP A 556 1.54 8.78 21.19
CA TRP A 556 1.58 7.99 22.41
C TRP A 556 1.29 6.52 22.13
N LEU A 557 2.17 5.62 22.60
CA LEU A 557 1.99 4.18 22.42
C LEU A 557 0.83 3.63 23.25
N ASP A 558 0.51 4.26 24.37
CA ASP A 558 -0.55 3.88 25.32
C ASP A 558 -1.92 4.55 25.09
N ARG A 559 -2.12 5.18 23.94
CA ARG A 559 -3.40 5.77 23.51
C ARG A 559 -3.98 6.82 24.46
N ARG A 560 -3.19 7.75 24.94
CA ARG A 560 -3.69 8.89 25.72
C ARG A 560 -4.57 9.79 24.86
N VAL A 561 -5.67 10.26 25.43
CA VAL A 561 -6.59 11.18 24.77
C VAL A 561 -6.24 12.60 25.24
N GLN A 562 -5.91 13.48 24.28
CA GLN A 562 -5.75 14.90 24.56
C GLN A 562 -7.10 15.52 24.96
N ALA A 563 -7.07 16.44 25.94
CA ALA A 563 -8.26 17.20 26.33
C ALA A 563 -8.73 18.09 25.16
N ARG A 564 -9.87 17.77 24.56
CA ARG A 564 -10.39 18.43 23.35
C ARG A 564 -11.01 19.81 23.61
N SER A 565 -11.48 20.10 24.84
CA SER A 565 -12.22 21.34 25.15
C SER A 565 -11.44 22.63 24.87
N ALA A 566 -10.14 22.65 25.22
CA ALA A 566 -9.28 23.82 24.94
C ALA A 566 -8.99 23.96 23.44
N VAL A 567 -8.79 22.84 22.72
CA VAL A 567 -8.56 22.82 21.29
C VAL A 567 -9.78 23.38 20.54
N GLU A 568 -11.00 22.90 20.84
CA GLU A 568 -12.21 23.36 20.18
C GLU A 568 -12.51 24.84 20.46
N ALA A 569 -12.30 25.29 21.72
CA ALA A 569 -12.51 26.69 22.08
C ALA A 569 -11.60 27.65 21.30
N GLU A 570 -10.30 27.33 21.16
CA GLU A 570 -9.38 28.15 20.41
C GLU A 570 -9.59 28.05 18.89
N LYS A 571 -9.89 26.85 18.37
CA LYS A 571 -10.21 26.61 16.97
C LYS A 571 -11.39 27.47 16.48
N GLU A 572 -12.42 27.70 17.32
CA GLU A 572 -13.53 28.57 17.01
C GLU A 572 -13.20 30.07 16.97
N ARG A 573 -12.14 30.51 17.66
CA ARG A 573 -11.67 31.90 17.73
C ARG A 573 -10.84 32.32 16.53
N VAL A 574 -10.17 31.38 15.87
CA VAL A 574 -9.25 31.69 14.77
C VAL A 574 -9.87 31.43 13.41
N ARG A 575 -9.53 32.29 12.45
CA ARG A 575 -9.91 32.15 11.04
C ARG A 575 -8.70 32.37 10.15
N PHE A 576 -8.52 31.47 9.20
CA PHE A 576 -7.42 31.54 8.24
C PHE A 576 -7.92 31.94 6.85
N ALA A 577 -7.12 32.74 6.14
CA ALA A 577 -7.38 33.12 4.76
C ALA A 577 -6.07 33.23 3.98
N LEU A 578 -6.13 33.04 2.66
CA LEU A 578 -5.04 33.43 1.77
C LEU A 578 -5.02 34.94 1.62
N SER A 579 -3.86 35.56 1.80
CA SER A 579 -3.64 36.95 1.39
C SER A 579 -3.38 37.01 -0.12
N ALA A 580 -3.83 38.09 -0.74
CA ALA A 580 -3.62 38.33 -2.16
C ALA A 580 -2.12 38.47 -2.52
#